data_2943e04048b43cd8e2eeb3af73271f70
#
_entry.id   2943e04048b43cd8e2eeb3af73271f70
#
_cell.length_a   1.000
_cell.length_b   1.000
_cell.length_c   1.000
_cell.angle_alpha   90.00
_cell.angle_beta   90.00
_cell.angle_gamma   90.00
#
_symmetry.space_group_name_H-M   'P 1'
#
loop_
_entity.id
_entity.type
_entity.pdbx_description
1 polymer ?
#
loop_
_entity_poly.entity_id
_entity_poly.type
_entity_poly.pdbx_seq_one_letter_code
_entity_poly.pdbx_strand_id
1 'polypeptide(L)'
;MKKILVLTLLFASSAFAQLKFGEAKGLFMAVGVGPRFPIGDFADQRNIGAGVDVTFSYTDNELLPIFFYSIIGYQHNPGRLDFYRSSDYSSFSCNILTISPGVRYYFPPVFDAGILLMPVVDAGAHFGYVENLHEFKLGLGKQNYIEDFGKFGFHVGAGFSMFILDVMTYYNYLPDYQYLSFDLKVNIPIFVKI
;
A
#
# COMPACT_ATOMS: atom_id res chain seq x y z
N MET A 1 -17.14 -19.61 -10.17
CA MET A 1 -16.50 -18.35 -9.83
C MET A 1 -17.50 -17.20 -9.59
N LYS A 2 -18.44 -16.87 -10.49
CA LYS A 2 -19.42 -15.77 -10.29
C LYS A 2 -20.26 -15.87 -9.01
N LYS A 3 -20.65 -17.09 -8.60
CA LYS A 3 -21.45 -17.32 -7.38
C LYS A 3 -20.68 -17.06 -6.07
N ILE A 4 -19.37 -17.32 -6.05
CA ILE A 4 -18.48 -17.05 -4.90
C ILE A 4 -18.30 -15.55 -4.73
N LEU A 5 -18.11 -14.81 -5.82
CA LEU A 5 -17.97 -13.35 -5.80
C LEU A 5 -19.22 -12.65 -5.24
N VAL A 6 -20.40 -13.11 -5.63
CA VAL A 6 -21.69 -12.57 -5.12
C VAL A 6 -21.86 -12.89 -3.63
N LEU A 7 -21.46 -14.08 -3.19
CA LEU A 7 -21.53 -14.48 -1.78
C LEU A 7 -20.57 -13.63 -0.93
N THR A 8 -19.35 -13.37 -1.41
CA THR A 8 -18.37 -12.53 -0.71
C THR A 8 -18.82 -11.07 -0.61
N LEU A 9 -19.47 -10.54 -1.66
CA LEU A 9 -20.07 -9.20 -1.63
C LEU A 9 -21.25 -9.10 -0.64
N LEU A 10 -22.09 -10.15 -0.55
CA LEU A 10 -23.21 -10.20 0.40
C LEU A 10 -22.72 -10.31 1.85
N PHE A 11 -21.66 -11.07 2.13
CA PHE A 11 -21.04 -11.11 3.46
C PHE A 11 -20.36 -9.79 3.83
N ALA A 12 -19.70 -9.12 2.89
CA ALA A 12 -19.13 -7.79 3.13
C ALA A 12 -20.22 -6.77 3.47
N SER A 13 -21.35 -6.76 2.75
CA SER A 13 -22.45 -5.82 3.02
C SER A 13 -23.13 -6.06 4.37
N SER A 14 -23.24 -7.30 4.84
CA SER A 14 -23.80 -7.62 6.16
C SER A 14 -22.85 -7.24 7.31
N ALA A 15 -21.53 -7.32 7.12
CA ALA A 15 -20.55 -6.87 8.10
C ALA A 15 -20.60 -5.34 8.31
N PHE A 16 -20.81 -4.57 7.24
CA PHE A 16 -21.00 -3.12 7.35
C PHE A 16 -22.31 -2.72 8.03
N ALA A 17 -23.37 -3.53 7.92
CA ALA A 17 -24.67 -3.25 8.55
C ALA A 17 -24.69 -3.43 10.07
N GLN A 18 -23.71 -4.15 10.65
CA GLN A 18 -23.62 -4.39 12.11
C GLN A 18 -22.71 -3.41 12.85
N LEU A 19 -21.97 -2.54 12.15
CA LEU A 19 -21.22 -1.47 12.77
C LEU A 19 -22.19 -0.43 13.35
N LYS A 20 -22.47 -0.54 14.65
CA LYS A 20 -23.10 0.53 15.41
C LYS A 20 -22.08 1.68 15.47
N PHE A 21 -22.28 2.62 14.57
CA PHE A 21 -21.45 3.79 14.52
C PHE A 21 -21.71 4.68 15.75
N GLY A 22 -20.73 4.97 16.58
CA GLY A 22 -20.78 5.90 17.72
C GLY A 22 -21.32 7.29 17.32
N GLU A 23 -21.56 8.19 18.25
CA GLU A 23 -22.16 9.49 17.94
C GLU A 23 -21.22 10.42 17.16
N ALA A 24 -19.92 10.46 17.49
CA ALA A 24 -18.90 11.19 16.75
C ALA A 24 -18.02 10.24 15.92
N LYS A 25 -17.90 10.50 14.61
CA LYS A 25 -17.25 9.60 13.65
C LYS A 25 -16.50 10.33 12.57
N GLY A 26 -15.42 9.74 12.09
CA GLY A 26 -14.69 10.21 10.95
C GLY A 26 -14.40 9.10 9.94
N LEU A 27 -14.75 9.35 8.68
CA LEU A 27 -14.30 8.59 7.53
C LEU A 27 -13.45 9.49 6.65
N PHE A 28 -12.22 9.07 6.40
CA PHE A 28 -11.24 9.82 5.64
C PHE A 28 -10.76 9.01 4.45
N MET A 29 -10.42 9.70 3.38
CA MET A 29 -9.70 9.14 2.24
C MET A 29 -8.38 9.89 2.09
N ALA A 30 -7.29 9.19 1.82
CA ALA A 30 -6.04 9.80 1.44
C ALA A 30 -5.58 9.27 0.09
N VAL A 31 -5.01 10.14 -0.73
CA VAL A 31 -4.32 9.77 -1.96
C VAL A 31 -2.85 10.04 -1.77
N GLY A 32 -2.02 9.02 -2.00
CA GLY A 32 -0.59 9.07 -1.81
C GLY A 32 0.19 8.71 -3.06
N VAL A 33 1.38 9.25 -3.17
CA VAL A 33 2.35 8.90 -4.21
C VAL A 33 3.73 8.85 -3.61
N GLY A 34 4.60 8.00 -4.16
CA GLY A 34 5.98 7.99 -3.71
C GLY A 34 6.84 6.88 -4.31
N PRO A 35 8.15 6.93 -4.06
CA PRO A 35 9.10 5.93 -4.52
C PRO A 35 8.95 4.62 -3.74
N ARG A 36 9.27 3.53 -4.44
CA ARG A 36 9.31 2.16 -3.92
C ARG A 36 10.72 1.62 -4.06
N PHE A 37 11.38 1.36 -2.95
CA PHE A 37 12.77 0.89 -2.89
C PHE A 37 12.77 -0.61 -2.63
N PRO A 38 13.04 -1.45 -3.64
CA PRO A 38 13.23 -2.88 -3.43
C PRO A 38 14.37 -3.15 -2.45
N ILE A 39 14.22 -4.18 -1.61
CA ILE A 39 15.25 -4.65 -0.68
C ILE A 39 15.36 -6.16 -0.71
N GLY A 40 16.49 -6.71 -0.23
CA GLY A 40 16.78 -8.15 -0.30
C GLY A 40 16.81 -8.64 -1.75
N ASP A 41 16.34 -9.86 -1.96
CA ASP A 41 16.33 -10.55 -3.26
C ASP A 41 15.55 -9.77 -4.35
N PHE A 42 14.56 -8.99 -3.95
CA PHE A 42 13.81 -8.13 -4.87
C PHE A 42 14.69 -7.02 -5.47
N ALA A 43 15.68 -6.51 -4.72
CA ALA A 43 16.60 -5.48 -5.19
C ALA A 43 17.64 -6.01 -6.18
N ASP A 44 17.91 -7.31 -6.22
CA ASP A 44 18.93 -7.89 -7.11
C ASP A 44 18.54 -7.73 -8.59
N GLN A 45 17.25 -7.78 -8.89
CA GLN A 45 16.74 -7.75 -10.25
C GLN A 45 15.94 -6.50 -10.59
N ARG A 46 15.50 -5.75 -9.58
CA ARG A 46 14.61 -4.58 -9.73
C ARG A 46 15.27 -3.29 -9.30
N ASN A 47 14.91 -2.23 -9.96
CA ASN A 47 15.33 -0.88 -9.62
C ASN A 47 14.24 -0.18 -8.79
N ILE A 48 14.55 1.02 -8.30
CA ILE A 48 13.59 1.89 -7.62
C ILE A 48 12.38 2.08 -8.53
N GLY A 49 11.21 1.82 -7.97
CA GLY A 49 9.92 1.99 -8.62
C GLY A 49 9.18 3.23 -8.13
N ALA A 50 8.00 3.43 -8.67
CA ALA A 50 7.03 4.41 -8.21
C ALA A 50 5.70 3.74 -7.90
N GLY A 51 4.96 4.30 -6.94
CA GLY A 51 3.64 3.80 -6.56
C GLY A 51 2.66 4.91 -6.25
N VAL A 52 1.39 4.55 -6.34
CA VAL A 52 0.25 5.37 -5.96
C VAL A 52 -0.63 4.57 -5.02
N ASP A 53 -1.19 5.24 -4.01
CA ASP A 53 -2.02 4.61 -2.99
C ASP A 53 -3.29 5.40 -2.76
N VAL A 54 -4.38 4.70 -2.48
CA VAL A 54 -5.60 5.25 -1.91
C VAL A 54 -5.83 4.59 -0.56
N THR A 55 -5.89 5.39 0.48
CA THR A 55 -6.13 4.92 1.86
C THR A 55 -7.52 5.36 2.29
N PHE A 56 -8.32 4.43 2.80
CA PHE A 56 -9.56 4.73 3.52
C PHE A 56 -9.33 4.46 4.99
N SER A 57 -9.69 5.40 5.86
CA SER A 57 -9.51 5.24 7.30
C SER A 57 -10.77 5.69 8.06
N TYR A 58 -11.07 4.94 9.11
CA TYR A 58 -12.23 5.14 9.97
C TYR A 58 -11.80 5.20 11.43
N THR A 59 -12.42 6.11 12.18
CA THR A 59 -12.36 6.17 13.64
C THR A 59 -13.69 6.66 14.22
N ASP A 60 -13.88 6.51 15.52
CA ASP A 60 -14.97 7.13 16.28
C ASP A 60 -14.46 7.63 17.64
N ASN A 61 -15.34 8.21 18.47
CA ASN A 61 -14.99 8.77 19.77
C ASN A 61 -14.55 7.73 20.82
N GLU A 62 -14.88 6.45 20.62
CA GLU A 62 -14.43 5.35 21.48
C GLU A 62 -13.08 4.78 21.04
N LEU A 63 -12.77 4.85 19.76
CA LEU A 63 -11.56 4.33 19.16
C LEU A 63 -10.37 5.29 19.22
N LEU A 64 -10.63 6.62 19.24
CA LEU A 64 -9.54 7.62 19.24
C LEU A 64 -8.52 7.34 20.36
N PRO A 65 -7.20 7.41 20.06
CA PRO A 65 -6.54 7.87 18.83
C PRO A 65 -6.25 6.79 17.79
N ILE A 66 -6.99 5.69 17.79
CA ILE A 66 -6.83 4.55 16.89
C ILE A 66 -7.73 4.72 15.66
N PHE A 67 -7.18 4.43 14.49
CA PHE A 67 -7.88 4.41 13.22
C PHE A 67 -7.74 3.03 12.57
N PHE A 68 -8.82 2.46 12.10
CA PHE A 68 -8.78 1.33 11.18
C PHE A 68 -8.64 1.84 9.76
N TYR A 69 -7.76 1.25 8.97
CA TYR A 69 -7.57 1.67 7.59
C TYR A 69 -7.46 0.48 6.62
N SER A 70 -7.62 0.79 5.34
CA SER A 70 -7.23 -0.09 4.24
C SER A 70 -6.55 0.75 3.17
N ILE A 71 -5.34 0.33 2.75
CA ILE A 71 -4.61 0.93 1.64
C ILE A 71 -4.83 0.06 0.40
N ILE A 72 -5.22 0.67 -0.71
CA ILE A 72 -5.21 0.06 -2.03
C ILE A 72 -4.13 0.76 -2.82
N GLY A 73 -3.11 0.01 -3.26
CA GLY A 73 -1.94 0.58 -3.92
C GLY A 73 -1.61 -0.12 -5.23
N TYR A 74 -0.96 0.61 -6.10
CA TYR A 74 -0.32 0.09 -7.29
C TYR A 74 1.11 0.60 -7.37
N GLN A 75 2.04 -0.27 -7.71
CA GLN A 75 3.43 0.09 -7.94
C GLN A 75 4.01 -0.58 -9.18
N HIS A 76 4.97 0.11 -9.78
CA HIS A 76 5.77 -0.39 -10.89
C HIS A 76 7.25 -0.31 -10.54
N ASN A 77 7.96 -1.43 -10.63
CA ASN A 77 9.39 -1.53 -10.42
C ASN A 77 10.05 -1.99 -11.73
N PRO A 78 10.82 -1.13 -12.42
CA PRO A 78 11.58 -1.52 -13.60
C PRO A 78 12.74 -2.44 -13.23
N GLY A 79 13.19 -3.25 -14.15
CA GLY A 79 14.36 -4.08 -13.97
C GLY A 79 15.68 -3.28 -13.95
N ARG A 80 16.72 -3.90 -13.41
CA ARG A 80 18.08 -3.30 -13.37
C ARG A 80 18.78 -3.44 -14.71
N LEU A 81 19.49 -2.38 -15.13
CA LEU A 81 20.25 -2.38 -16.37
C LEU A 81 21.36 -3.43 -16.38
N ASP A 82 22.03 -3.65 -15.24
CA ASP A 82 23.09 -4.64 -15.10
C ASP A 82 22.54 -6.06 -15.28
N PHE A 83 21.32 -6.32 -14.80
CA PHE A 83 20.63 -7.57 -15.00
C PHE A 83 20.34 -7.83 -16.49
N TYR A 84 19.91 -6.80 -17.25
CA TYR A 84 19.69 -6.93 -18.71
C TYR A 84 20.98 -7.20 -19.47
N ARG A 85 22.09 -6.59 -19.06
CA ARG A 85 23.40 -6.79 -19.73
C ARG A 85 23.96 -8.19 -19.54
N SER A 86 23.75 -8.77 -18.36
CA SER A 86 24.29 -10.09 -17.97
C SER A 86 23.33 -11.26 -18.25
N SER A 87 22.11 -11.00 -18.73
CA SER A 87 21.08 -12.02 -18.97
C SER A 87 20.54 -11.96 -20.39
N ASP A 88 19.64 -12.89 -20.72
CA ASP A 88 18.92 -12.95 -21.99
C ASP A 88 17.73 -11.96 -22.08
N TYR A 89 17.45 -11.23 -21.00
CA TYR A 89 16.33 -10.30 -20.94
C TYR A 89 16.62 -8.99 -21.69
N SER A 90 15.64 -8.52 -22.46
CA SER A 90 15.61 -7.16 -23.00
C SER A 90 14.91 -6.21 -22.03
N SER A 91 13.88 -6.72 -21.30
CA SER A 91 13.14 -6.02 -20.26
C SER A 91 12.63 -7.01 -19.23
N PHE A 92 12.61 -6.60 -17.97
CA PHE A 92 12.08 -7.38 -16.87
C PHE A 92 11.53 -6.44 -15.80
N SER A 93 10.24 -6.20 -15.80
CA SER A 93 9.58 -5.30 -14.86
C SER A 93 8.58 -6.04 -13.98
N CYS A 94 8.23 -5.41 -12.85
CA CYS A 94 7.28 -5.96 -11.90
C CYS A 94 6.23 -4.91 -11.57
N ASN A 95 4.97 -5.31 -11.69
CA ASN A 95 3.82 -4.56 -11.22
C ASN A 95 3.26 -5.25 -9.98
N ILE A 96 2.88 -4.49 -8.95
CA ILE A 96 2.23 -5.05 -7.76
C ILE A 96 0.98 -4.23 -7.45
N LEU A 97 -0.16 -4.89 -7.47
CA LEU A 97 -1.42 -4.35 -6.93
C LEU A 97 -1.55 -4.82 -5.48
N THR A 98 -1.74 -3.89 -4.55
CA THR A 98 -1.76 -4.20 -3.11
C THR A 98 -3.08 -3.86 -2.46
N ILE A 99 -3.44 -4.65 -1.44
CA ILE A 99 -4.52 -4.34 -0.50
C ILE A 99 -3.97 -4.58 0.91
N SER A 100 -4.00 -3.55 1.75
CA SER A 100 -3.32 -3.54 3.05
C SER A 100 -4.24 -3.01 4.15
N PRO A 101 -5.07 -3.86 4.75
CA PRO A 101 -5.83 -3.49 5.95
C PRO A 101 -4.91 -3.41 7.17
N GLY A 102 -5.19 -2.46 8.07
CA GLY A 102 -4.36 -2.25 9.25
C GLY A 102 -4.97 -1.30 10.26
N VAL A 103 -4.13 -1.00 11.26
CA VAL A 103 -4.42 -0.11 12.37
C VAL A 103 -3.36 0.99 12.42
N ARG A 104 -3.83 2.22 12.58
CA ARG A 104 -3.02 3.44 12.72
C ARG A 104 -3.22 4.02 14.11
N TYR A 105 -2.12 4.45 14.72
CA TYR A 105 -2.14 5.16 15.99
C TYR A 105 -1.53 6.56 15.82
N TYR A 106 -2.26 7.58 16.27
CA TYR A 106 -1.79 8.97 16.31
C TYR A 106 -1.27 9.31 17.70
N PHE A 107 -0.02 9.72 17.78
CA PHE A 107 0.56 10.25 19.00
C PHE A 107 0.14 11.71 19.22
N PRO A 108 0.22 12.21 20.47
CA PRO A 108 0.03 13.63 20.73
C PRO A 108 0.96 14.49 19.87
N PRO A 109 0.51 15.71 19.48
CA PRO A 109 1.32 16.61 18.66
C PRO A 109 2.64 17.01 19.35
N VAL A 110 3.72 17.05 18.56
CA VAL A 110 5.08 17.30 19.08
C VAL A 110 5.46 18.80 19.05
N PHE A 111 4.81 19.61 18.19
CA PHE A 111 5.09 21.03 18.03
C PHE A 111 3.81 21.86 18.13
N ASP A 112 3.87 22.93 18.96
CA ASP A 112 2.74 23.80 19.26
C ASP A 112 2.90 25.22 18.63
N ALA A 113 3.79 25.37 17.64
CA ALA A 113 4.12 26.67 17.03
C ALA A 113 3.29 26.98 15.77
N GLY A 114 1.98 26.66 15.78
CA GLY A 114 1.07 26.96 14.67
C GLY A 114 1.03 25.90 13.56
N ILE A 115 1.84 24.84 13.65
CA ILE A 115 1.77 23.66 12.79
C ILE A 115 1.50 22.44 13.69
N LEU A 116 0.36 21.81 13.51
CA LEU A 116 0.02 20.57 14.22
C LEU A 116 0.76 19.40 13.54
N LEU A 117 1.87 18.97 14.14
CA LEU A 117 2.64 17.81 13.69
C LEU A 117 2.39 16.61 14.61
N MET A 118 1.67 15.61 14.14
CA MET A 118 1.35 14.40 14.89
C MET A 118 2.19 13.22 14.39
N PRO A 119 3.05 12.61 15.22
CA PRO A 119 3.68 11.36 14.88
C PRO A 119 2.63 10.26 14.71
N VAL A 120 2.87 9.35 13.76
CA VAL A 120 1.92 8.29 13.38
C VAL A 120 2.67 6.99 13.22
N VAL A 121 2.07 5.89 13.70
CA VAL A 121 2.54 4.54 13.42
C VAL A 121 1.41 3.69 12.87
N ASP A 122 1.76 2.85 11.91
CA ASP A 122 0.86 1.95 11.19
C ASP A 122 1.35 0.51 11.29
N ALA A 123 0.42 -0.44 11.39
CA ALA A 123 0.73 -1.86 11.24
C ALA A 123 -0.49 -2.59 10.65
N GLY A 124 -0.23 -3.57 9.79
CA GLY A 124 -1.30 -4.33 9.19
C GLY A 124 -0.86 -5.51 8.33
N ALA A 125 -1.86 -6.22 7.84
CA ALA A 125 -1.67 -7.27 6.85
C ALA A 125 -1.39 -6.62 5.47
N HIS A 126 -0.67 -7.34 4.62
CA HIS A 126 -0.33 -6.87 3.28
C HIS A 126 -0.55 -8.00 2.28
N PHE A 127 -1.42 -7.78 1.32
CA PHE A 127 -1.63 -8.67 0.20
C PHE A 127 -1.17 -7.99 -1.09
N GLY A 128 -0.34 -8.69 -1.89
CA GLY A 128 0.13 -8.23 -3.18
C GLY A 128 -0.23 -9.21 -4.29
N TYR A 129 -0.87 -8.71 -5.34
CA TYR A 129 -0.96 -9.41 -6.62
C TYR A 129 0.19 -8.94 -7.47
N VAL A 130 1.16 -9.83 -7.70
CA VAL A 130 2.42 -9.57 -8.38
C VAL A 130 2.30 -10.01 -9.82
N GLU A 131 2.71 -9.16 -10.74
CA GLU A 131 2.80 -9.44 -12.17
C GLU A 131 4.23 -9.13 -12.64
N ASN A 132 4.97 -10.16 -13.07
CA ASN A 132 6.29 -10.03 -13.65
C ASN A 132 6.20 -10.12 -15.18
N LEU A 133 6.72 -9.11 -15.87
CA LEU A 133 6.79 -9.08 -17.32
C LEU A 133 8.20 -9.54 -17.75
N HIS A 134 8.25 -10.65 -18.49
CA HIS A 134 9.47 -11.27 -18.99
C HIS A 134 9.59 -11.02 -20.49
N GLU A 135 10.47 -10.14 -20.90
CA GLU A 135 10.77 -9.85 -22.31
C GLU A 135 12.22 -10.24 -22.62
N PHE A 136 12.41 -11.04 -23.66
CA PHE A 136 13.71 -11.55 -24.06
C PHE A 136 14.30 -10.80 -25.26
N LYS A 137 15.64 -10.83 -25.38
CA LYS A 137 16.36 -10.27 -26.51
C LYS A 137 15.98 -10.99 -27.80
N LEU A 138 15.89 -10.25 -28.90
CA LEU A 138 15.57 -10.79 -30.21
C LEU A 138 16.62 -11.82 -30.66
N GLY A 139 16.18 -12.85 -31.34
CA GLY A 139 17.07 -13.88 -31.93
C GLY A 139 17.41 -15.07 -31.01
N LEU A 140 16.92 -15.09 -29.75
CA LEU A 140 17.15 -16.20 -28.81
C LEU A 140 16.14 -17.33 -28.92
N GLY A 141 15.09 -17.17 -29.74
CA GLY A 141 14.01 -18.18 -29.84
C GLY A 141 13.15 -18.32 -28.60
N LYS A 142 13.28 -17.41 -27.61
CA LYS A 142 12.48 -17.36 -26.38
C LYS A 142 11.24 -16.50 -26.62
N GLN A 143 10.10 -16.94 -26.08
CA GLN A 143 8.85 -16.18 -26.12
C GLN A 143 8.71 -15.33 -24.87
N ASN A 144 8.24 -14.10 -25.04
CA ASN A 144 7.87 -13.24 -23.91
C ASN A 144 6.66 -13.84 -23.19
N TYR A 145 6.62 -13.72 -21.86
CA TYR A 145 5.50 -14.18 -21.05
C TYR A 145 5.29 -13.29 -19.84
N ILE A 146 4.11 -13.40 -19.25
CA ILE A 146 3.73 -12.75 -18.01
C ILE A 146 3.57 -13.84 -16.96
N GLU A 147 4.18 -13.63 -15.80
CA GLU A 147 4.02 -14.48 -14.63
C GLU A 147 3.26 -13.69 -13.57
N ASP A 148 2.15 -14.23 -13.08
CA ASP A 148 1.31 -13.57 -12.10
C ASP A 148 0.95 -14.51 -10.94
N PHE A 149 0.94 -13.95 -9.72
CA PHE A 149 0.59 -14.68 -8.49
C PHE A 149 0.26 -13.74 -7.33
N GLY A 150 -0.45 -14.29 -6.33
CA GLY A 150 -0.73 -13.61 -5.07
C GLY A 150 0.31 -13.91 -4.00
N LYS A 151 0.72 -12.91 -3.24
CA LYS A 151 1.57 -13.03 -2.04
C LYS A 151 0.86 -12.40 -0.85
N PHE A 152 1.11 -12.97 0.32
CA PHE A 152 0.60 -12.46 1.58
C PHE A 152 1.74 -12.17 2.55
N GLY A 153 1.63 -11.08 3.30
CA GLY A 153 2.63 -10.64 4.25
C GLY A 153 2.09 -9.60 5.22
N PHE A 154 2.93 -8.68 5.63
CA PHE A 154 2.58 -7.60 6.55
C PHE A 154 3.27 -6.30 6.15
N HIS A 155 2.77 -5.19 6.69
CA HIS A 155 3.46 -3.90 6.62
C HIS A 155 3.50 -3.24 7.99
N VAL A 156 4.54 -2.45 8.21
CA VAL A 156 4.67 -1.54 9.33
C VAL A 156 5.13 -0.19 8.81
N GLY A 157 4.61 0.87 9.39
CA GLY A 157 4.91 2.22 8.94
C GLY A 157 5.05 3.20 10.08
N ALA A 158 5.79 4.26 9.83
CA ALA A 158 5.89 5.41 10.72
C ALA A 158 5.99 6.70 9.90
N GLY A 159 5.56 7.79 10.48
CA GLY A 159 5.60 9.08 9.81
C GLY A 159 4.99 10.19 10.63
N PHE A 160 4.60 11.23 9.93
CA PHE A 160 3.99 12.42 10.53
C PHE A 160 2.76 12.84 9.72
N SER A 161 1.73 13.23 10.45
CA SER A 161 0.52 13.84 9.90
C SER A 161 0.48 15.33 10.24
N MET A 162 0.23 16.15 9.24
CA MET A 162 0.02 17.61 9.34
C MET A 162 -1.40 17.96 8.89
N PHE A 163 -2.39 17.31 9.49
CA PHE A 163 -3.81 17.50 9.23
C PHE A 163 -4.26 17.12 7.80
N ILE A 164 -3.80 17.83 6.77
CA ILE A 164 -4.14 17.56 5.35
C ILE A 164 -3.06 16.69 4.68
N LEU A 165 -1.85 16.74 5.19
CA LEU A 165 -0.68 16.11 4.58
C LEU A 165 -0.05 15.09 5.51
N ASP A 166 0.11 13.86 5.04
CA ASP A 166 0.88 12.82 5.73
C ASP A 166 2.17 12.55 4.96
N VAL A 167 3.27 12.41 5.71
CA VAL A 167 4.54 11.89 5.20
C VAL A 167 4.80 10.58 5.90
N MET A 168 4.75 9.48 5.16
CA MET A 168 4.82 8.12 5.70
C MET A 168 5.93 7.32 5.07
N THR A 169 6.56 6.49 5.88
CA THR A 169 7.50 5.47 5.43
C THR A 169 6.98 4.11 5.86
N TYR A 170 6.94 3.15 4.95
CA TYR A 170 6.52 1.78 5.25
C TYR A 170 7.60 0.78 4.88
N TYR A 171 7.79 -0.20 5.74
CA TYR A 171 8.40 -1.46 5.39
C TYR A 171 7.29 -2.44 5.00
N ASN A 172 7.33 -2.95 3.78
CA ASN A 172 6.37 -3.88 3.21
C ASN A 172 7.04 -5.23 3.01
N TYR A 173 6.58 -6.23 3.74
CA TYR A 173 7.06 -7.60 3.63
C TYR A 173 6.09 -8.42 2.79
N LEU A 174 6.55 -8.86 1.64
CA LEU A 174 5.99 -9.95 0.86
C LEU A 174 7.13 -10.94 0.62
N PRO A 175 6.94 -12.25 0.76
CA PRO A 175 8.00 -13.23 0.47
C PRO A 175 8.61 -12.97 -0.90
N ASP A 176 9.95 -12.78 -0.98
CA ASP A 176 10.76 -12.45 -2.16
C ASP A 176 10.53 -11.06 -2.79
N TYR A 177 9.56 -10.28 -2.29
CA TYR A 177 9.16 -8.95 -2.82
C TYR A 177 9.10 -7.91 -1.71
N GLN A 178 10.19 -7.77 -0.96
CA GLN A 178 10.27 -6.81 0.12
C GLN A 178 10.64 -5.42 -0.41
N TYR A 179 10.03 -4.38 0.14
CA TYR A 179 10.36 -3.01 -0.26
C TYR A 179 10.07 -2.00 0.85
N LEU A 180 10.79 -0.87 0.79
CA LEU A 180 10.46 0.34 1.53
C LEU A 180 9.66 1.28 0.62
N SER A 181 8.60 1.88 1.15
CA SER A 181 7.90 2.97 0.48
C SER A 181 8.01 4.27 1.27
N PHE A 182 8.11 5.37 0.55
CA PHE A 182 8.02 6.72 1.09
C PHE A 182 6.85 7.42 0.42
N ASP A 183 5.83 7.74 1.16
CA ASP A 183 4.58 8.25 0.62
C ASP A 183 4.28 9.64 1.14
N LEU A 184 4.00 10.54 0.21
CA LEU A 184 3.36 11.81 0.48
C LEU A 184 1.86 11.64 0.19
N LYS A 185 1.02 11.80 1.23
CA LYS A 185 -0.43 11.57 1.14
C LYS A 185 -1.20 12.84 1.44
N VAL A 186 -2.23 13.10 0.66
CA VAL A 186 -3.19 14.18 0.91
C VAL A 186 -4.46 13.59 1.48
N ASN A 187 -4.84 14.02 2.69
CA ASN A 187 -6.02 13.57 3.41
C ASN A 187 -7.25 14.40 3.04
N ILE A 188 -8.34 13.71 2.73
CA ILE A 188 -9.62 14.30 2.35
C ILE A 188 -10.67 13.74 3.32
N PRO A 189 -11.30 14.57 4.18
CA PRO A 189 -12.40 14.12 5.00
C PRO A 189 -13.62 13.84 4.11
N ILE A 190 -14.09 12.58 4.08
CA ILE A 190 -15.29 12.20 3.32
C ILE A 190 -16.53 12.49 4.18
N PHE A 191 -16.45 12.14 5.44
CA PHE A 191 -17.54 12.28 6.38
C PHE A 191 -16.99 12.51 7.78
N VAL A 192 -17.46 13.57 8.44
CA VAL A 192 -17.19 13.84 9.86
C VAL A 192 -18.51 14.20 10.51
N LYS A 193 -18.88 13.47 11.54
CA LYS A 193 -19.99 13.79 12.42
C LYS A 193 -19.44 14.04 13.82
N ILE A 194 -19.74 15.17 14.38
CA ILE A 194 -19.39 15.60 15.74
C ILE A 194 -20.61 15.47 16.62
#